data_69028318e5d75314c0307c65c2c4a153
#
_entry.id   69028318e5d75314c0307c65c2c4a153
#
_cell.length_a   1.000
_cell.length_b   1.000
_cell.length_c   1.000
_cell.angle_alpha   90.00
_cell.angle_beta   90.00
_cell.angle_gamma   90.00
#
_symmetry.space_group_name_H-M   'P 1'
#
loop_
_entity.id
_entity.type
_entity.pdbx_description
1 polymer ?
#
loop_
_entity_poly.entity_id
_entity_poly.type
_entity_poly.pdbx_seq_one_letter_code
_entity_poly.pdbx_strand_id
1 'polypeptide(L)'
;MFAKQFTTAVMILLIMASGIASAQVKSLCEKSENTIWSCQAGKKFYSICSSKDLTGTTGYLQYRAGTLEKTEFKFPAELQQPKGRFEYGLLAHGAYLNFKNDHYSYEISEPLAGQAAIEISKDDKHLSTLQCSASTQSLSDNATMDIFKTVGAYQ
;
A
#
# COMPACT_ATOMS: atom_id res chain seq x y z
N MET A 1 -47.37 -61.37 -10.57
CA MET A 1 -47.12 -60.27 -9.65
C MET A 1 -45.73 -59.71 -9.98
N PHE A 2 -45.65 -58.62 -10.71
CA PHE A 2 -44.41 -57.99 -11.12
C PHE A 2 -44.12 -56.80 -10.20
N ALA A 3 -43.07 -56.88 -9.37
CA ALA A 3 -42.62 -55.76 -8.56
C ALA A 3 -41.69 -54.88 -9.40
N LYS A 4 -42.11 -53.63 -9.67
CA LYS A 4 -41.29 -52.60 -10.30
C LYS A 4 -40.40 -51.94 -9.26
N GLN A 5 -39.08 -52.16 -9.38
CA GLN A 5 -38.07 -51.42 -8.62
C GLN A 5 -37.87 -50.03 -9.28
N PHE A 6 -38.15 -48.96 -8.55
CA PHE A 6 -37.79 -47.60 -8.90
C PHE A 6 -36.39 -47.30 -8.36
N THR A 7 -35.45 -47.20 -9.27
CA THR A 7 -34.07 -46.73 -8.95
C THR A 7 -34.03 -45.21 -9.00
N THR A 8 -34.00 -44.56 -7.83
CA THR A 8 -33.88 -43.11 -7.73
C THR A 8 -32.40 -42.74 -7.87
N ALA A 9 -32.04 -42.20 -9.01
CA ALA A 9 -30.68 -41.64 -9.22
C ALA A 9 -30.60 -40.29 -8.51
N VAL A 10 -29.82 -40.19 -7.44
CA VAL A 10 -29.50 -38.96 -6.75
C VAL A 10 -28.31 -38.31 -7.50
N MET A 11 -28.63 -37.28 -8.25
CA MET A 11 -27.62 -36.45 -8.97
C MET A 11 -27.04 -35.44 -7.99
N ILE A 12 -25.84 -35.74 -7.45
CA ILE A 12 -25.09 -34.82 -6.58
C ILE A 12 -24.45 -33.73 -7.46
N LEU A 13 -25.03 -32.53 -7.41
CA LEU A 13 -24.48 -31.33 -8.07
C LEU A 13 -23.29 -30.83 -7.24
N LEU A 14 -22.06 -31.12 -7.65
CA LEU A 14 -20.86 -30.50 -7.09
C LEU A 14 -20.78 -29.04 -7.55
N ILE A 15 -21.18 -28.13 -6.68
CA ILE A 15 -20.96 -26.70 -6.87
C ILE A 15 -19.48 -26.43 -6.57
N MET A 16 -18.66 -26.31 -7.60
CA MET A 16 -17.29 -25.81 -7.51
C MET A 16 -17.37 -24.31 -7.19
N ALA A 17 -17.30 -23.95 -5.93
CA ALA A 17 -17.09 -22.57 -5.50
C ALA A 17 -15.66 -22.16 -5.87
N SER A 18 -15.49 -21.57 -7.06
CA SER A 18 -14.24 -20.93 -7.47
C SER A 18 -14.06 -19.67 -6.63
N GLY A 19 -13.42 -19.82 -5.47
CA GLY A 19 -12.98 -18.68 -4.67
C GLY A 19 -11.99 -17.86 -5.50
N ILE A 20 -12.39 -16.67 -5.91
CA ILE A 20 -11.48 -15.67 -6.48
C ILE A 20 -10.58 -15.24 -5.32
N ALA A 21 -9.41 -15.86 -5.20
CA ALA A 21 -8.38 -15.39 -4.28
C ALA A 21 -7.91 -14.03 -4.80
N SER A 22 -8.43 -12.96 -4.21
CA SER A 22 -7.85 -11.63 -4.39
C SER A 22 -6.41 -11.69 -3.93
N ALA A 23 -5.46 -11.52 -4.86
CA ALA A 23 -4.04 -11.50 -4.53
C ALA A 23 -3.80 -10.26 -3.67
N GLN A 24 -3.74 -10.45 -2.35
CA GLN A 24 -3.43 -9.38 -1.41
C GLN A 24 -1.99 -8.95 -1.65
N VAL A 25 -1.80 -7.70 -2.07
CA VAL A 25 -0.46 -7.14 -2.25
C VAL A 25 0.25 -7.17 -0.90
N LYS A 26 1.44 -7.75 -0.90
CA LYS A 26 2.27 -7.87 0.30
C LYS A 26 2.87 -6.51 0.67
N SER A 27 3.17 -6.32 1.95
CA SER A 27 3.81 -5.11 2.45
C SER A 27 5.04 -5.43 3.30
N LEU A 28 5.87 -4.41 3.53
CA LEU A 28 7.03 -4.47 4.44
C LEU A 28 6.66 -4.04 5.87
N CYS A 29 5.38 -3.84 6.13
CA CYS A 29 4.88 -3.49 7.45
C CYS A 29 4.80 -4.74 8.33
N GLU A 30 5.10 -4.58 9.61
CA GLU A 30 5.00 -5.65 10.59
C GLU A 30 3.52 -5.96 10.93
N LYS A 31 3.26 -7.13 11.50
CA LYS A 31 1.90 -7.52 11.90
C LYS A 31 1.29 -6.59 12.96
N SER A 32 2.13 -5.96 13.76
CA SER A 32 1.78 -4.98 14.77
C SER A 32 1.47 -3.59 14.21
N GLU A 33 1.69 -3.36 12.94
CA GLU A 33 1.52 -2.07 12.25
C GLU A 33 0.27 -2.05 11.36
N ASN A 34 -0.09 -0.85 10.93
CA ASN A 34 -1.02 -0.66 9.82
C ASN A 34 -0.23 -0.44 8.53
N THR A 35 -0.67 -1.07 7.45
CA THR A 35 -0.22 -0.74 6.11
C THR A 35 -1.09 0.39 5.58
N ILE A 36 -0.54 1.60 5.47
CA ILE A 36 -1.25 2.77 4.92
C ILE A 36 -1.27 2.69 3.40
N TRP A 37 -0.18 2.26 2.80
CA TRP A 37 -0.05 2.04 1.37
C TRP A 37 1.08 1.06 1.10
N SER A 38 0.97 0.28 0.04
CA SER A 38 2.05 -0.59 -0.42
C SER A 38 1.99 -0.78 -1.92
N CYS A 39 3.15 -0.87 -2.53
CA CYS A 39 3.36 -1.03 -3.97
C CYS A 39 4.39 -2.12 -4.22
N GLN A 40 4.16 -2.91 -5.26
CA GLN A 40 5.15 -3.82 -5.80
C GLN A 40 5.68 -3.29 -7.14
N ALA A 41 7.00 -3.15 -7.27
CA ALA A 41 7.67 -2.87 -8.53
C ALA A 41 8.78 -3.89 -8.76
N GLY A 42 8.59 -4.76 -9.73
CA GLY A 42 9.46 -5.92 -9.95
C GLY A 42 9.48 -6.88 -8.77
N LYS A 43 10.68 -7.11 -8.22
CA LYS A 43 10.89 -7.97 -7.04
C LYS A 43 10.86 -7.21 -5.71
N LYS A 44 10.75 -5.88 -5.76
CA LYS A 44 10.78 -5.03 -4.56
C LYS A 44 9.39 -4.56 -4.17
N PHE A 45 9.26 -4.30 -2.87
CA PHE A 45 8.07 -3.73 -2.23
C PHE A 45 8.45 -2.39 -1.63
N TYR A 46 7.47 -1.48 -1.67
CA TYR A 46 7.56 -0.13 -1.15
C TYR A 46 6.32 0.10 -0.31
N SER A 47 6.48 0.43 0.96
CA SER A 47 5.36 0.46 1.89
C SER A 47 5.41 1.69 2.79
N ILE A 48 4.26 2.24 3.09
CA ILE A 48 4.04 3.23 4.15
C ILE A 48 3.42 2.49 5.32
N CYS A 49 4.15 2.41 6.41
CA CYS A 49 3.76 1.70 7.62
C CYS A 49 3.54 2.67 8.76
N SER A 50 2.54 2.44 9.59
CA SER A 50 2.31 3.24 10.79
C SER A 50 2.13 2.35 12.01
N SER A 51 2.46 2.89 13.18
CA SER A 51 2.01 2.29 14.43
C SER A 51 0.48 2.34 14.53
N LYS A 52 -0.10 1.45 15.33
CA LYS A 52 -1.56 1.41 15.54
C LYS A 52 -2.08 2.58 16.38
N ASP A 53 -1.22 3.18 17.17
CA ASP A 53 -1.50 4.34 18.04
C ASP A 53 -1.14 5.67 17.38
N LEU A 54 -1.00 5.71 16.04
CA LEU A 54 -0.66 6.92 15.31
C LEU A 54 -1.74 7.98 15.48
N THR A 55 -1.33 9.13 16.02
CA THR A 55 -2.14 10.35 16.19
C THR A 55 -1.30 11.58 15.82
N GLY A 56 -1.82 12.78 16.04
CA GLY A 56 -1.06 14.02 15.85
C GLY A 56 0.14 14.18 16.79
N THR A 57 0.22 13.39 17.87
CA THR A 57 1.26 13.51 18.91
C THR A 57 1.91 12.19 19.32
N THR A 58 1.36 11.05 18.93
CA THR A 58 1.88 9.72 19.25
C THR A 58 2.07 8.87 18.02
N GLY A 59 2.83 7.79 18.16
CA GLY A 59 3.07 6.83 17.12
C GLY A 59 4.08 7.31 16.07
N TYR A 60 4.15 6.60 14.96
CA TYR A 60 5.10 6.87 13.87
C TYR A 60 4.51 6.55 12.51
N LEU A 61 5.12 7.12 11.47
CA LEU A 61 4.95 6.76 10.08
C LEU A 61 6.33 6.50 9.47
N GLN A 62 6.49 5.44 8.71
CA GLN A 62 7.75 5.08 8.09
C GLN A 62 7.55 4.54 6.67
N TYR A 63 8.27 5.11 5.72
CA TYR A 63 8.43 4.50 4.40
C TYR A 63 9.48 3.40 4.46
N ARG A 64 9.23 2.29 3.78
CA ARG A 64 10.14 1.15 3.67
C ARG A 64 10.24 0.69 2.23
N ALA A 65 11.46 0.34 1.81
CA ALA A 65 11.73 -0.25 0.51
C ALA A 65 12.65 -1.46 0.66
N GLY A 66 12.41 -2.53 -0.14
CA GLY A 66 13.22 -3.75 -0.09
C GLY A 66 12.49 -4.96 -0.64
N THR A 67 12.98 -6.15 -0.28
CA THR A 67 12.31 -7.42 -0.55
C THR A 67 11.53 -7.88 0.68
N LEU A 68 10.69 -8.91 0.55
CA LEU A 68 9.95 -9.45 1.71
C LEU A 68 10.88 -10.06 2.78
N GLU A 69 12.09 -10.47 2.39
CA GLU A 69 13.09 -11.04 3.28
C GLU A 69 13.93 -9.96 3.96
N LYS A 70 14.05 -8.77 3.33
CA LYS A 70 14.94 -7.72 3.82
C LYS A 70 14.46 -6.33 3.44
N THR A 71 14.22 -5.49 4.45
CA THR A 71 14.08 -4.05 4.27
C THR A 71 15.48 -3.45 4.02
N GLU A 72 15.65 -2.80 2.88
CA GLU A 72 16.92 -2.22 2.42
C GLU A 72 17.02 -0.72 2.74
N PHE A 73 15.88 -0.03 2.77
CA PHE A 73 15.79 1.40 3.03
C PHE A 73 14.59 1.72 3.93
N LYS A 74 14.77 2.68 4.84
CA LYS A 74 13.74 3.19 5.74
C LYS A 74 13.82 4.71 5.80
N PHE A 75 12.68 5.37 5.78
CA PHE A 75 12.58 6.80 6.03
C PHE A 75 11.33 7.13 6.88
N PRO A 76 11.48 7.87 7.97
CA PRO A 76 12.75 8.20 8.63
C PRO A 76 13.49 6.93 9.09
N ALA A 77 14.81 6.99 9.26
CA ALA A 77 15.61 5.83 9.70
C ALA A 77 15.11 5.31 11.07
N GLU A 78 14.87 6.23 11.99
CA GLU A 78 14.30 5.95 13.30
C GLU A 78 12.77 6.16 13.30
N LEU A 79 12.06 5.38 14.13
CA LEU A 79 10.62 5.50 14.29
C LEU A 79 10.27 6.83 14.97
N GLN A 80 9.53 7.68 14.30
CA GLN A 80 9.20 9.00 14.81
C GLN A 80 7.94 9.59 14.15
N GLN A 81 7.44 10.65 14.73
CA GLN A 81 6.29 11.40 14.25
C GLN A 81 6.51 11.88 12.80
N PRO A 82 5.48 11.79 11.93
CA PRO A 82 5.58 12.15 10.51
C PRO A 82 5.59 13.65 10.24
N LYS A 83 5.12 14.50 11.17
CA LYS A 83 4.98 15.94 10.97
C LYS A 83 6.28 16.59 10.50
N GLY A 84 6.21 17.33 9.38
CA GLY A 84 7.35 18.00 8.76
C GLY A 84 8.33 17.07 8.05
N ARG A 85 8.03 15.76 7.94
CA ARG A 85 8.85 14.77 7.24
C ARG A 85 8.19 14.27 5.97
N PHE A 86 6.88 14.22 5.99
CA PHE A 86 6.05 13.83 4.86
C PHE A 86 5.14 14.99 4.49
N GLU A 87 4.86 15.08 3.21
CA GLU A 87 3.92 16.01 2.62
C GLU A 87 2.96 15.22 1.74
N TYR A 88 1.69 15.25 2.09
CA TYR A 88 0.63 14.58 1.37
C TYR A 88 -0.35 15.58 0.80
N GLY A 89 -0.85 15.32 -0.39
CA GLY A 89 -1.88 16.16 -1.00
C GLY A 89 -2.73 15.43 -2.02
N LEU A 90 -3.90 16.03 -2.28
CA LEU A 90 -4.79 15.60 -3.35
C LEU A 90 -4.51 16.40 -4.61
N LEU A 91 -4.55 15.72 -5.74
CA LEU A 91 -4.52 16.29 -7.08
C LEU A 91 -5.92 16.23 -7.68
N ALA A 92 -6.17 16.98 -8.76
CA ALA A 92 -7.44 16.91 -9.48
C ALA A 92 -7.81 15.48 -9.94
N HIS A 93 -6.79 14.63 -10.17
CA HIS A 93 -6.94 13.26 -10.66
C HIS A 93 -6.06 12.26 -9.90
N GLY A 94 -5.94 12.39 -8.59
CA GLY A 94 -5.16 11.47 -7.78
C GLY A 94 -4.67 12.05 -6.46
N ALA A 95 -3.64 11.44 -5.90
CA ALA A 95 -2.97 11.89 -4.69
C ALA A 95 -1.46 11.70 -4.80
N TYR A 96 -0.71 12.41 -3.97
CA TYR A 96 0.73 12.26 -3.85
C TYR A 96 1.17 12.21 -2.39
N LEU A 97 2.32 11.60 -2.17
CA LEU A 97 3.04 11.63 -0.90
C LEU A 97 4.52 11.87 -1.17
N ASN A 98 5.05 12.96 -0.63
CA ASN A 98 6.44 13.37 -0.80
C ASN A 98 7.22 13.25 0.50
N PHE A 99 8.51 12.97 0.38
CA PHE A 99 9.48 13.15 1.45
C PHE A 99 10.89 13.37 0.89
N LYS A 100 11.76 13.94 1.73
CA LYS A 100 13.18 14.16 1.39
C LYS A 100 14.07 13.47 2.40
N ASN A 101 15.12 12.82 1.90
CA ASN A 101 16.19 12.23 2.69
C ASN A 101 17.53 12.72 2.14
N ASP A 102 18.15 13.65 2.85
CA ASP A 102 19.36 14.39 2.43
C ASP A 102 19.14 15.04 1.04
N HIS A 103 19.95 14.65 0.07
CA HIS A 103 19.90 15.14 -1.30
C HIS A 103 18.83 14.45 -2.17
N TYR A 104 18.14 13.44 -1.64
CA TYR A 104 17.16 12.67 -2.41
C TYR A 104 15.75 13.12 -2.08
N SER A 105 14.93 13.31 -3.10
CA SER A 105 13.49 13.48 -3.00
C SER A 105 12.77 12.25 -3.58
N TYR A 106 11.70 11.88 -2.91
CA TYR A 106 10.83 10.78 -3.27
C TYR A 106 9.43 11.31 -3.42
N GLU A 107 8.79 11.03 -4.54
CA GLU A 107 7.38 11.32 -4.76
C GLU A 107 6.66 10.03 -5.10
N ILE A 108 5.68 9.67 -4.30
CA ILE A 108 4.73 8.61 -4.59
C ILE A 108 3.51 9.30 -5.19
N SER A 109 3.19 9.00 -6.43
CA SER A 109 2.01 9.50 -7.12
C SER A 109 1.06 8.36 -7.43
N GLU A 110 -0.23 8.57 -7.16
CA GLU A 110 -1.28 7.61 -7.46
C GLU A 110 -2.42 8.32 -8.20
N PRO A 111 -2.51 8.15 -9.53
CA PRO A 111 -3.62 8.68 -10.31
C PRO A 111 -4.92 7.89 -10.03
N LEU A 112 -6.08 8.55 -10.15
CA LEU A 112 -7.40 7.87 -10.04
C LEU A 112 -7.59 6.78 -11.09
N ALA A 113 -6.92 6.91 -12.24
CA ALA A 113 -6.88 5.91 -13.29
C ALA A 113 -5.45 5.70 -13.76
N GLY A 114 -4.96 4.46 -13.70
CA GLY A 114 -3.59 4.11 -14.06
C GLY A 114 -2.84 3.43 -12.93
N GLN A 115 -1.53 3.38 -13.08
CA GLN A 115 -0.64 2.75 -12.09
C GLN A 115 0.00 3.82 -11.21
N ALA A 116 0.11 3.54 -9.93
CA ALA A 116 0.92 4.34 -9.03
C ALA A 116 2.40 4.27 -9.43
N ALA A 117 3.15 5.31 -9.14
CA ALA A 117 4.57 5.40 -9.42
C ALA A 117 5.33 6.02 -8.24
N ILE A 118 6.60 5.69 -8.15
CA ILE A 118 7.53 6.32 -7.21
C ILE A 118 8.63 6.98 -8.04
N GLU A 119 8.68 8.31 -8.00
CA GLU A 119 9.75 9.08 -8.61
C GLU A 119 10.84 9.37 -7.60
N ILE A 120 12.09 9.18 -8.02
CA ILE A 120 13.27 9.44 -7.21
C ILE A 120 14.13 10.47 -7.94
N SER A 121 14.44 11.55 -7.25
CA SER A 121 15.35 12.59 -7.74
C SER A 121 16.50 12.83 -6.76
N LYS A 122 17.60 13.34 -7.25
CA LYS A 122 18.75 13.78 -6.45
C LYS A 122 19.16 15.19 -6.87
N ASP A 123 19.25 16.12 -5.92
CA ASP A 123 19.56 17.52 -6.19
C ASP A 123 18.68 18.09 -7.35
N ASP A 124 17.36 17.82 -7.26
CA ASP A 124 16.32 18.18 -8.24
C ASP A 124 16.49 17.57 -9.64
N LYS A 125 17.42 16.63 -9.83
CA LYS A 125 17.57 15.88 -11.08
C LYS A 125 16.89 14.53 -10.98
N HIS A 126 15.96 14.25 -11.89
CA HIS A 126 15.30 12.96 -11.98
C HIS A 126 16.31 11.82 -12.16
N LEU A 127 16.21 10.77 -11.35
CA LEU A 127 17.04 9.57 -11.42
C LEU A 127 16.29 8.36 -11.96
N SER A 128 15.08 8.11 -11.44
CA SER A 128 14.29 6.95 -11.83
C SER A 128 12.83 7.10 -11.49
N THR A 129 11.98 6.39 -12.25
CA THR A 129 10.58 6.18 -11.97
C THR A 129 10.32 4.69 -11.83
N LEU A 130 9.75 4.28 -10.71
CA LEU A 130 9.37 2.91 -10.41
C LEU A 130 7.85 2.78 -10.57
N GLN A 131 7.41 2.04 -11.59
CA GLN A 131 5.98 1.79 -11.81
C GLN A 131 5.51 0.63 -10.93
N CYS A 132 4.41 0.84 -10.21
CA CYS A 132 3.78 -0.19 -9.39
C CYS A 132 3.01 -1.17 -10.27
N SER A 133 3.38 -2.44 -10.25
CA SER A 133 2.60 -3.50 -10.92
C SER A 133 1.29 -3.81 -10.16
N ALA A 134 1.27 -3.55 -8.85
CA ALA A 134 0.12 -3.66 -7.98
C ALA A 134 0.31 -2.77 -6.75
N SER A 135 -0.77 -2.22 -6.21
CA SER A 135 -0.79 -1.45 -4.96
C SER A 135 -1.92 -1.92 -4.04
N THR A 136 -1.75 -1.74 -2.74
CA THR A 136 -2.82 -1.90 -1.75
C THR A 136 -3.23 -0.53 -1.25
N GLN A 137 -4.48 -0.37 -0.93
CA GLN A 137 -5.08 0.87 -0.44
C GLN A 137 -4.76 2.07 -1.34
N SER A 138 -5.70 2.93 -1.50
CA SER A 138 -5.48 4.12 -2.32
C SER A 138 -4.99 5.28 -1.48
N LEU A 139 -4.00 6.00 -1.99
CA LEU A 139 -3.63 7.29 -1.42
C LEU A 139 -4.80 8.28 -1.47
N SER A 140 -5.71 8.16 -2.43
CA SER A 140 -6.90 9.01 -2.56
C SER A 140 -8.07 8.58 -1.68
N ASP A 141 -7.92 7.51 -0.87
CA ASP A 141 -8.96 7.03 0.03
C ASP A 141 -9.18 8.00 1.20
N ASN A 142 -10.44 8.19 1.59
CA ASN A 142 -10.79 9.08 2.71
C ASN A 142 -10.06 8.69 4.00
N ALA A 143 -9.96 7.38 4.29
CA ALA A 143 -9.26 6.89 5.47
C ALA A 143 -7.76 7.27 5.45
N THR A 144 -7.11 7.14 4.31
CA THR A 144 -5.70 7.53 4.10
C THR A 144 -5.54 9.05 4.25
N MET A 145 -6.40 9.82 3.62
CA MET A 145 -6.41 11.28 3.74
C MET A 145 -6.58 11.74 5.19
N ASP A 146 -7.49 11.14 5.94
CA ASP A 146 -7.75 11.50 7.35
C ASP A 146 -6.53 11.19 8.24
N ILE A 147 -5.79 10.12 7.96
CA ILE A 147 -4.52 9.85 8.64
C ILE A 147 -3.54 10.99 8.41
N PHE A 148 -3.32 11.42 7.15
CA PHE A 148 -2.36 12.49 6.85
C PHE A 148 -2.79 13.86 7.38
N LYS A 149 -4.10 14.15 7.44
CA LYS A 149 -4.64 15.33 8.13
C LYS A 149 -4.34 15.27 9.64
N THR A 150 -4.63 14.13 10.27
CA THR A 150 -4.45 13.95 11.72
C THR A 150 -2.99 14.15 12.13
N VAL A 151 -2.04 13.70 11.33
CA VAL A 151 -0.61 13.82 11.63
C VAL A 151 0.03 15.13 11.14
N GLY A 152 -0.76 16.02 10.54
CA GLY A 152 -0.28 17.33 10.07
C GLY A 152 0.66 17.24 8.86
N ALA A 153 0.48 16.23 8.02
CA ALA A 153 1.22 16.05 6.76
C ALA A 153 0.41 16.46 5.51
N TYR A 154 -0.87 16.77 5.67
CA TYR A 154 -1.75 17.23 4.58
C TYR A 154 -1.46 18.69 4.25
N GLN A 155 -1.34 18.99 2.92
CA GLN A 155 -1.14 20.33 2.36
C GLN A 155 -2.44 20.90 1.77
#